data_16755dc5f070e631077430cb7c3b6c4b
#
_entry.id   16755dc5f070e631077430cb7c3b6c4b
#
_cell.length_a   1.000
_cell.length_b   1.000
_cell.length_c   1.000
_cell.angle_alpha   90.00
_cell.angle_beta   90.00
_cell.angle_gamma   90.00
#
_symmetry.space_group_name_H-M   'P 1'
#
loop_
_entity.id
_entity.type
_entity.pdbx_description
1 polymer ?
#
loop_
_entity_poly.entity_id
_entity_poly.type
_entity_poly.pdbx_seq_one_letter_code
_entity_poly.pdbx_strand_id
1 'polypeptide(L)' 'MYSELKKIIEQAWENRELLSEEPVRQAVRQVVELVDKGQLRTAEPVDPAKSEWKVNEWVKKAVILY' A
#
# COMPACT_ATOMS: atom_id res chain seq x y z
N MET A 1 11.59 3.39 -2.67
CA MET A 1 11.63 1.94 -2.88
C MET A 1 10.30 1.38 -3.35
N TYR A 2 9.19 1.77 -2.74
CA TYR A 2 7.85 1.32 -3.16
C TYR A 2 7.05 2.43 -3.85
N SER A 3 7.72 3.45 -4.37
CA SER A 3 7.04 4.61 -4.95
C SER A 3 6.18 4.26 -6.16
N GLU A 4 6.61 3.30 -6.98
CA GLU A 4 5.81 2.86 -8.11
C GLU A 4 4.54 2.15 -7.67
N LEU A 5 4.66 1.26 -6.68
CA LEU A 5 3.50 0.57 -6.13
C LEU A 5 2.54 1.56 -5.50
N LYS A 6 3.07 2.52 -4.73
CA LYS A 6 2.26 3.57 -4.13
C LYS A 6 1.46 4.33 -5.18
N LYS A 7 2.12 4.73 -6.26
CA LYS A 7 1.49 5.49 -7.33
C LYS A 7 0.35 4.71 -7.98
N ILE A 8 0.60 3.45 -8.28
CA ILE A 8 -0.40 2.57 -8.89
C ILE A 8 -1.61 2.39 -7.96
N ILE A 9 -1.35 2.15 -6.68
CA ILE A 9 -2.40 1.94 -5.70
C ILE A 9 -3.27 3.20 -5.55
N GLU A 10 -2.64 4.37 -5.47
CA GLU A 10 -3.40 5.61 -5.34
C GLU A 10 -4.22 5.92 -6.58
N GLN A 11 -3.71 5.63 -7.77
CA GLN A 11 -4.47 5.77 -8.99
C GLN A 11 -5.69 4.84 -9.02
N ALA A 12 -5.50 3.59 -8.61
CA ALA A 12 -6.59 2.62 -8.56
C ALA A 12 -7.62 3.00 -7.49
N TRP A 13 -7.20 3.65 -6.42
CA TRP A 13 -8.11 4.13 -5.39
C TRP A 13 -9.05 5.19 -5.92
N GLU A 14 -8.53 6.12 -6.72
CA GLU A 14 -9.34 7.18 -7.31
C GLU A 14 -10.19 6.68 -8.48
N ASN A 15 -9.68 5.72 -9.25
CA ASN A 15 -10.39 5.15 -10.39
C ASN A 15 -10.36 3.63 -10.29
N ARG A 16 -11.41 3.07 -9.71
CA ARG A 16 -11.49 1.63 -9.48
C ARG A 16 -11.61 0.81 -10.76
N GLU A 17 -11.94 1.44 -11.87
CA GLU A 17 -11.94 0.76 -13.16
C GLU A 17 -10.54 0.23 -13.51
N LEU A 18 -9.50 0.87 -12.99
CA LEU A 18 -8.13 0.41 -13.21
C LEU A 18 -7.87 -0.96 -12.60
N LEU A 19 -8.68 -1.38 -11.63
CA LEU A 19 -8.56 -2.71 -11.04
C LEU A 19 -8.87 -3.83 -12.04
N SER A 20 -9.50 -3.53 -13.15
CA SER A 20 -9.70 -4.50 -14.22
C SER A 20 -8.42 -4.77 -15.01
N GLU A 21 -7.45 -3.90 -14.91
CA GLU A 21 -6.17 -4.06 -15.57
C GLU A 21 -5.27 -4.99 -14.76
N GLU A 22 -4.63 -5.94 -15.42
CA GLU A 22 -3.81 -6.93 -14.76
C GLU A 22 -2.61 -6.34 -14.02
N PRO A 23 -1.84 -5.39 -14.59
CA PRO A 23 -0.73 -4.77 -13.86
C PRO A 23 -1.16 -4.13 -12.54
N VAL A 24 -2.33 -3.52 -12.51
CA VAL A 24 -2.85 -2.88 -11.30
C VAL A 24 -3.20 -3.94 -10.26
N ARG A 25 -3.87 -5.02 -10.68
CA ARG A 25 -4.21 -6.12 -9.77
C ARG A 25 -2.96 -6.78 -9.20
N GLN A 26 -1.94 -6.96 -10.03
CA GLN A 26 -0.67 -7.52 -9.56
C GLN A 26 0.00 -6.62 -8.54
N ALA A 27 -0.06 -5.30 -8.75
CA ALA A 27 0.50 -4.35 -7.78
C ALA A 27 -0.20 -4.43 -6.43
N VAL A 28 -1.54 -4.48 -6.44
CA VAL A 28 -2.33 -4.63 -5.22
C VAL A 28 -1.95 -5.92 -4.49
N ARG A 29 -1.89 -7.02 -5.23
CA ARG A 29 -1.56 -8.33 -4.68
C ARG A 29 -0.15 -8.34 -4.09
N GLN A 30 0.80 -7.71 -4.78
CA GLN A 30 2.18 -7.63 -4.31
C GLN A 30 2.26 -6.87 -3.00
N VAL A 31 1.54 -5.77 -2.88
CA VAL A 31 1.52 -4.99 -1.64
C VAL A 31 0.96 -5.83 -0.49
N VAL A 32 -0.14 -6.55 -0.73
CA VAL A 32 -0.74 -7.41 0.29
C VAL A 32 0.24 -8.51 0.72
N GLU A 33 0.95 -9.10 -0.22
CA GLU A 33 1.97 -10.11 0.11
C GLU A 33 3.10 -9.53 0.96
N LEU A 34 3.54 -8.31 0.65
CA LEU A 34 4.58 -7.65 1.43
C LEU A 34 4.12 -7.39 2.86
N VAL A 35 2.86 -7.02 3.04
CA VAL A 35 2.29 -6.82 4.37
C VAL A 35 2.22 -8.16 5.13
N ASP A 36 1.81 -9.21 4.44
CA ASP A 36 1.72 -10.54 5.02
C ASP A 36 3.08 -11.05 5.48
N LYS A 37 4.13 -10.75 4.74
CA LYS A 37 5.49 -11.15 5.08
C LYS A 37 6.15 -10.23 6.11
N GLY A 38 5.48 -9.17 6.51
CA GLY A 38 6.02 -8.22 7.48
C GLY A 38 7.06 -7.27 6.92
N GLN A 39 7.24 -7.24 5.60
CA GLN A 39 8.19 -6.33 4.95
C GLN A 39 7.63 -4.92 4.78
N LEU A 40 6.30 -4.82 4.75
CA LEU A 40 5.60 -3.55 4.59
C LEU A 40 4.52 -3.46 5.66
N ARG A 41 4.39 -2.28 6.28
CA ARG A 41 3.45 -2.09 7.38
C ARG A 41 2.50 -0.94 7.08
N THR A 42 1.27 -1.03 7.59
CA THR A 42 0.30 0.04 7.47
C THR A 42 0.65 1.23 8.35
N ALA A 43 1.38 0.99 9.44
CA ALA A 43 1.88 2.04 10.32
C ALA A 43 3.28 1.69 10.79
N GLU A 44 4.14 2.69 10.86
CA GLU A 44 5.52 2.51 11.30
C GLU A 44 5.89 3.58 12.32
N PRO A 45 6.69 3.23 13.36
CA PRO A 45 7.18 4.25 14.27
C PRO A 45 8.20 5.13 13.54
N VAL A 46 7.97 6.44 13.57
CA VAL A 46 8.88 7.42 12.98
C VAL A 46 9.97 7.77 13.97
N ASP A 47 9.58 8.02 15.22
CA ASP A 47 10.51 8.37 16.28
C ASP A 47 10.03 7.71 17.57
N PRO A 48 10.70 6.63 18.03
CA PRO A 48 10.28 5.93 19.24
C PRO A 48 10.33 6.81 20.49
N ALA A 49 11.22 7.80 20.53
CA ALA A 49 11.34 8.69 21.68
C ALA A 49 10.14 9.63 21.81
N LYS A 50 9.53 9.99 20.68
CA LYS A 50 8.36 10.88 20.67
C LYS A 50 7.06 10.12 20.55
N SER A 51 7.10 8.81 20.38
CA SER A 51 5.92 7.96 20.18
C SER A 51 5.09 8.37 18.97
N GLU A 52 5.74 8.91 17.96
CA GLU A 52 5.08 9.27 16.70
C GLU A 52 5.05 8.10 15.75
N TRP A 53 3.96 7.97 15.02
CA TRP A 53 3.78 6.90 14.05
C TRP A 53 3.48 7.47 12.67
N LYS A 54 4.17 6.94 11.66
CA LYS A 54 3.88 7.26 10.28
C LYS A 54 2.88 6.23 9.74
N VAL A 55 1.73 6.71 9.30
CA VAL A 55 0.70 5.83 8.73
C VAL A 55 0.91 5.77 7.22
N ASN A 56 1.05 4.56 6.70
CA ASN A 56 1.16 4.33 5.27
C ASN A 56 -0.25 4.10 4.70
N GLU A 57 -0.95 5.19 4.42
CA GLU A 57 -2.34 5.12 3.96
C GLU A 57 -2.49 4.36 2.64
N TRP A 58 -1.51 4.48 1.76
CA TRP A 58 -1.56 3.77 0.48
C TRP A 58 -1.53 2.25 0.66
N VAL A 59 -0.83 1.76 1.68
CA VAL A 59 -0.80 0.33 2.01
C VAL A 59 -2.18 -0.11 2.48
N LYS A 60 -2.81 0.69 3.33
CA LYS A 60 -4.15 0.42 3.81
C LYS A 60 -5.15 0.40 2.64
N LYS A 61 -5.01 1.33 1.71
CA LYS A 61 -5.84 1.38 0.50
C LYS A 61 -5.66 0.10 -0.32
N ALA A 62 -4.43 -0.39 -0.46
CA ALA A 62 -4.18 -1.62 -1.19
C ALA A 62 -4.89 -2.82 -0.56
N VAL A 63 -4.86 -2.91 0.76
CA VAL A 63 -5.54 -3.99 1.48
C VAL A 63 -7.05 -3.92 1.25
N ILE A 64 -7.62 -2.73 1.24
CA ILE A 64 -9.04 -2.54 0.98
C ILE A 64 -9.39 -2.91 -0.47
N LEU A 65 -8.51 -2.58 -1.41
CA LEU A 65 -8.73 -2.88 -2.83
C LEU A 65 -8.58 -4.37 -3.14
N TYR A 66 -7.86 -5.08 -2.32
CA TYR A 66 -7.67 -6.51 -2.51
C TYR A 66 -8.97 -7.27 -2.27
#